data_87e610b804a3c1061009b2d0c612801d
#
_entry.id   87e610b804a3c1061009b2d0c612801d
#
_cell.length_a   1.000
_cell.length_b   1.000
_cell.length_c   1.000
_cell.angle_alpha   90.00
_cell.angle_beta   90.00
_cell.angle_gamma   90.00
#
_symmetry.space_group_name_H-M   'P 1'
#
loop_
_entity.id
_entity.type
_entity.pdbx_description
1 polymer ?
#
loop_
_entity_poly.entity_id
_entity_poly.type
_entity_poly.pdbx_seq_one_letter_code
_entity_poly.pdbx_strand_id
1 'polypeptide(L)'
;GKIYAIGGTLNLSSGFSNVEEYDPATDTWTTKADMPTRLWGLCANVINGKVYTFGGRTGLKAIARVQEYDPATDTWTRKADMPVATSQMATVVLGNKIIVIGGWLWSMDSPYQAVQIYDPETDTWTREADAPFRRAAFSAEVVNNRIYVIGGTDRPHPCPATSTVYEFGPLIDFNVDGIVDAKDMCIMVDFWGTDELLCDIAPPPFGDGLVDVEDLKVLAEHLFEEVGLVAHWKLDEAEGDTAHDSIEGNDGFGPPDLLWRPEDGKVGGALELDGIDDSIVTTFSLNPAQTKFSAFAWIKGGGPEQVALSQNDGVNWLLADSEGQLMTALRRGSSGPTLTSEYIITDGDWHHIGVVWDKSHRHLYADGIEVAEDTNNVGYLSASNGNLCIGCGNSFDAGSFFSGLIDDVRIYNRAVNP
;
A
#
# COMPACT_ATOMS: atom_id res chain seq x y z
N GLY A 1 10.35 -26.59 -17.78
CA GLY A 1 10.21 -26.78 -16.33
C GLY A 1 9.22 -27.88 -16.03
N LYS A 2 9.22 -28.37 -14.80
CA LYS A 2 8.29 -29.40 -14.30
C LYS A 2 7.33 -28.77 -13.30
N ILE A 3 6.14 -29.37 -13.12
CA ILE A 3 5.15 -28.98 -12.13
C ILE A 3 5.04 -30.11 -11.10
N TYR A 4 5.00 -29.77 -9.80
CA TYR A 4 4.89 -30.76 -8.74
C TYR A 4 3.57 -30.59 -8.00
N ALA A 5 2.81 -31.68 -7.85
CA ALA A 5 1.65 -31.80 -6.97
C ALA A 5 2.07 -32.55 -5.70
N ILE A 6 1.89 -31.91 -4.55
CA ILE A 6 2.47 -32.38 -3.28
C ILE A 6 1.42 -32.40 -2.17
N GLY A 7 1.19 -33.58 -1.59
CA GLY A 7 0.29 -33.76 -0.45
C GLY A 7 -1.19 -33.50 -0.77
N GLY A 8 -1.89 -32.80 0.12
CA GLY A 8 -3.33 -32.52 -0.03
C GLY A 8 -4.22 -33.44 0.81
N THR A 9 -5.54 -33.37 0.61
CA THR A 9 -6.54 -34.16 1.37
C THR A 9 -7.83 -34.35 0.58
N LEU A 10 -8.56 -35.42 0.86
CA LEU A 10 -9.94 -35.63 0.35
C LEU A 10 -11.02 -35.25 1.36
N ASN A 11 -10.72 -35.22 2.65
CA ASN A 11 -11.75 -35.15 3.70
C ASN A 11 -11.41 -34.21 4.87
N LEU A 12 -10.42 -33.36 4.72
CA LEU A 12 -9.93 -32.41 5.73
C LEU A 12 -9.44 -33.02 7.06
N SER A 13 -9.39 -34.36 7.17
CA SER A 13 -9.00 -35.08 8.38
C SER A 13 -7.67 -35.81 8.25
N SER A 14 -7.29 -36.23 7.06
CA SER A 14 -6.03 -36.92 6.80
C SER A 14 -5.36 -36.34 5.57
N GLY A 15 -4.07 -35.98 5.68
CA GLY A 15 -3.27 -35.56 4.56
C GLY A 15 -2.70 -36.72 3.75
N PHE A 16 -2.24 -36.46 2.56
CA PHE A 16 -1.46 -37.34 1.71
C PHE A 16 0.05 -37.07 1.83
N SER A 17 0.86 -38.05 1.49
CA SER A 17 2.30 -37.92 1.33
C SER A 17 2.75 -37.91 -0.14
N ASN A 18 1.82 -38.18 -1.05
CA ASN A 18 2.10 -38.35 -2.47
C ASN A 18 2.75 -37.12 -3.08
N VAL A 19 3.68 -37.38 -3.96
CA VAL A 19 4.35 -36.39 -4.81
C VAL A 19 4.27 -36.87 -6.26
N GLU A 20 3.75 -36.00 -7.12
CA GLU A 20 3.61 -36.27 -8.53
C GLU A 20 4.24 -35.13 -9.34
N GLU A 21 5.06 -35.47 -10.31
CA GLU A 21 5.72 -34.55 -11.24
C GLU A 21 5.01 -34.60 -12.58
N TYR A 22 4.56 -33.45 -13.07
CA TYR A 22 4.05 -33.30 -14.42
C TYR A 22 5.10 -32.71 -15.34
N ASP A 23 5.30 -33.34 -16.47
CA ASP A 23 6.13 -32.86 -17.56
C ASP A 23 5.27 -32.27 -18.68
N PRO A 24 5.22 -30.93 -18.84
CA PRO A 24 4.46 -30.30 -19.92
C PRO A 24 4.97 -30.63 -21.32
N ALA A 25 6.24 -31.00 -21.46
CA ALA A 25 6.83 -31.34 -22.77
C ALA A 25 6.36 -32.71 -23.32
N THR A 26 6.01 -33.62 -22.43
CA THR A 26 5.56 -34.98 -22.78
C THR A 26 4.12 -35.25 -22.41
N ASP A 27 3.47 -34.29 -21.71
CA ASP A 27 2.11 -34.42 -21.17
C ASP A 27 1.93 -35.66 -20.28
N THR A 28 2.92 -35.90 -19.39
CA THR A 28 2.92 -37.10 -18.53
C THR A 28 3.11 -36.75 -17.07
N TRP A 29 2.49 -37.56 -16.20
CA TRP A 29 2.69 -37.57 -14.75
C TRP A 29 3.58 -38.72 -14.33
N THR A 30 4.49 -38.45 -13.40
CA THR A 30 5.39 -39.45 -12.82
C THR A 30 5.34 -39.35 -11.29
N THR A 31 5.14 -40.49 -10.62
CA THR A 31 5.19 -40.56 -9.16
C THR A 31 6.64 -40.41 -8.68
N LYS A 32 6.86 -39.61 -7.66
CA LYS A 32 8.15 -39.33 -7.01
C LYS A 32 8.13 -39.86 -5.57
N ALA A 33 9.27 -39.72 -4.88
CA ALA A 33 9.39 -40.11 -3.48
C ALA A 33 8.38 -39.37 -2.61
N ASP A 34 7.61 -40.10 -1.83
CA ASP A 34 6.62 -39.56 -0.89
C ASP A 34 7.24 -38.62 0.14
N MET A 35 6.51 -37.57 0.52
CA MET A 35 6.89 -36.76 1.68
C MET A 35 7.00 -37.61 2.95
N PRO A 36 8.00 -37.35 3.82
CA PRO A 36 8.12 -38.05 5.12
C PRO A 36 6.92 -37.84 6.04
N THR A 37 6.13 -36.79 5.81
CA THR A 37 4.95 -36.47 6.63
C THR A 37 3.72 -36.24 5.76
N ARG A 38 2.62 -36.87 6.10
CA ARG A 38 1.32 -36.65 5.43
C ARG A 38 0.76 -35.29 5.81
N LEU A 39 0.57 -34.40 4.83
CA LEU A 39 0.17 -33.01 5.05
C LEU A 39 -0.92 -32.57 4.09
N TRP A 40 -1.73 -31.64 4.57
CA TRP A 40 -2.65 -30.86 3.78
C TRP A 40 -2.62 -29.38 4.19
N GLY A 41 -2.99 -28.47 3.30
CA GLY A 41 -2.92 -27.02 3.57
C GLY A 41 -1.49 -26.53 3.83
N LEU A 42 -0.51 -27.21 3.29
CA LEU A 42 0.89 -26.78 3.21
C LEU A 42 1.06 -25.79 2.06
N CYS A 43 2.13 -25.03 2.06
CA CYS A 43 2.61 -24.28 0.90
C CYS A 43 3.94 -24.82 0.42
N ALA A 44 4.27 -24.57 -0.84
CA ALA A 44 5.52 -24.97 -1.43
C ALA A 44 6.07 -23.89 -2.37
N ASN A 45 7.40 -23.70 -2.34
CA ASN A 45 8.13 -22.85 -3.27
C ASN A 45 9.38 -23.55 -3.79
N VAL A 46 9.88 -23.06 -4.92
CA VAL A 46 11.12 -23.54 -5.53
C VAL A 46 12.18 -22.46 -5.41
N ILE A 47 13.35 -22.83 -4.87
CA ILE A 47 14.52 -21.99 -4.83
C ILE A 47 15.77 -22.84 -5.11
N ASN A 48 16.67 -22.34 -5.94
CA ASN A 48 17.91 -23.04 -6.33
C ASN A 48 17.68 -24.48 -6.84
N GLY A 49 16.57 -24.70 -7.58
CA GLY A 49 16.20 -25.99 -8.15
C GLY A 49 15.65 -27.02 -7.15
N LYS A 50 15.46 -26.65 -5.89
CA LYS A 50 14.87 -27.49 -4.84
C LYS A 50 13.50 -27.02 -4.46
N VAL A 51 12.61 -27.96 -4.06
CA VAL A 51 11.25 -27.66 -3.60
C VAL A 51 11.21 -27.66 -2.08
N TYR A 52 10.79 -26.56 -1.49
CA TYR A 52 10.59 -26.44 -0.05
C TYR A 52 9.12 -26.46 0.28
N THR A 53 8.71 -27.28 1.25
CA THR A 53 7.33 -27.33 1.78
C THR A 53 7.28 -26.79 3.19
N PHE A 54 6.26 -25.96 3.48
CA PHE A 54 6.13 -25.26 4.75
C PHE A 54 4.80 -25.58 5.42
N GLY A 55 4.85 -25.83 6.73
CA GLY A 55 3.69 -25.97 7.60
C GLY A 55 2.67 -27.00 7.15
N GLY A 56 1.40 -26.60 7.15
CA GLY A 56 0.28 -27.49 6.87
C GLY A 56 -0.26 -28.16 8.10
N ARG A 57 -1.09 -29.20 7.90
CA ARG A 57 -1.80 -29.90 8.98
C ARG A 57 -1.60 -31.40 8.90
N THR A 58 -1.50 -32.01 10.11
CA THR A 58 -1.75 -33.42 10.35
C THR A 58 -3.05 -33.54 11.13
N GLY A 59 -4.11 -34.10 10.51
CA GLY A 59 -5.45 -34.01 11.08
C GLY A 59 -5.88 -32.55 11.24
N LEU A 60 -6.28 -32.15 12.44
CA LEU A 60 -6.73 -30.80 12.75
C LEU A 60 -5.62 -29.85 13.25
N LYS A 61 -4.41 -30.35 13.49
CA LYS A 61 -3.32 -29.59 14.08
C LYS A 61 -2.40 -28.99 13.00
N ALA A 62 -2.23 -27.65 13.02
CA ALA A 62 -1.18 -27.01 12.26
C ALA A 62 0.21 -27.39 12.81
N ILE A 63 1.19 -27.54 11.94
CA ILE A 63 2.56 -27.89 12.28
C ILE A 63 3.54 -26.87 11.72
N ALA A 64 4.74 -26.81 12.30
CA ALA A 64 5.80 -25.90 11.90
C ALA A 64 6.82 -26.53 10.92
N ARG A 65 6.52 -27.73 10.42
CA ARG A 65 7.50 -28.51 9.67
C ARG A 65 7.92 -27.89 8.35
N VAL A 66 9.23 -27.95 8.08
CA VAL A 66 9.81 -27.61 6.78
C VAL A 66 10.54 -28.82 6.23
N GLN A 67 10.35 -29.09 4.94
CA GLN A 67 10.98 -30.20 4.25
C GLN A 67 11.46 -29.74 2.87
N GLU A 68 12.67 -30.08 2.51
CA GLU A 68 13.31 -29.84 1.21
C GLU A 68 13.23 -31.11 0.39
N TYR A 69 12.74 -31.01 -0.84
CA TYR A 69 12.81 -32.07 -1.84
C TYR A 69 13.83 -31.69 -2.90
N ASP A 70 14.74 -32.58 -3.18
CA ASP A 70 15.71 -32.49 -4.27
C ASP A 70 15.23 -33.33 -5.46
N PRO A 71 14.75 -32.70 -6.55
CA PRO A 71 14.31 -33.43 -7.74
C PRO A 71 15.40 -34.22 -8.45
N ALA A 72 16.68 -33.83 -8.31
CA ALA A 72 17.79 -34.49 -8.95
C ALA A 72 18.10 -35.86 -8.32
N THR A 73 17.89 -35.99 -7.00
CA THR A 73 18.15 -37.23 -6.26
C THR A 73 16.88 -37.96 -5.86
N ASP A 74 15.71 -37.35 -6.07
CA ASP A 74 14.40 -37.85 -5.63
C ASP A 74 14.36 -38.16 -4.11
N THR A 75 14.89 -37.22 -3.31
CA THR A 75 15.00 -37.38 -1.85
C THR A 75 14.48 -36.19 -1.07
N TRP A 76 14.03 -36.45 0.15
CA TRP A 76 13.55 -35.46 1.11
C TRP A 76 14.54 -35.26 2.26
N THR A 77 14.77 -34.00 2.63
CA THR A 77 15.58 -33.59 3.79
C THR A 77 14.75 -32.72 4.72
N ARG A 78 14.81 -32.96 6.03
CA ARG A 78 14.19 -32.07 7.03
C ARG A 78 15.05 -30.84 7.23
N LYS A 79 14.39 -29.69 7.31
CA LYS A 79 14.99 -28.37 7.58
C LYS A 79 14.49 -27.81 8.92
N ALA A 80 15.03 -26.66 9.34
CA ALA A 80 14.63 -25.98 10.56
C ALA A 80 13.13 -25.67 10.55
N ASP A 81 12.43 -26.01 11.62
CA ASP A 81 10.99 -25.79 11.74
C ASP A 81 10.68 -24.28 11.83
N MET A 82 9.55 -23.85 11.27
CA MET A 82 9.05 -22.45 11.36
C MET A 82 8.90 -22.01 12.82
N PRO A 83 9.18 -20.74 13.16
CA PRO A 83 8.90 -20.19 14.50
C PRO A 83 7.42 -20.30 14.90
N VAL A 84 6.49 -20.17 13.96
CA VAL A 84 5.05 -20.28 14.18
C VAL A 84 4.44 -21.34 13.27
N ALA A 85 3.77 -22.32 13.87
CA ALA A 85 3.07 -23.38 13.14
C ALA A 85 1.81 -22.84 12.49
N THR A 86 1.73 -22.84 11.17
CA THR A 86 0.56 -22.37 10.41
C THR A 86 0.21 -23.31 9.26
N SER A 87 -1.01 -23.17 8.76
CA SER A 87 -1.53 -23.88 7.59
C SER A 87 -2.33 -22.91 6.71
N GLN A 88 -2.45 -23.20 5.41
CA GLN A 88 -3.17 -22.33 4.46
C GLN A 88 -2.63 -20.88 4.50
N MET A 89 -1.35 -20.71 4.80
CA MET A 89 -0.58 -19.49 4.62
C MET A 89 -0.28 -19.29 3.13
N ALA A 90 0.27 -18.16 2.76
CA ALA A 90 0.94 -17.99 1.49
C ALA A 90 2.46 -17.97 1.68
N THR A 91 3.19 -18.37 0.64
CA THR A 91 4.64 -18.31 0.60
C THR A 91 5.09 -17.71 -0.73
N VAL A 92 6.08 -16.83 -0.69
CA VAL A 92 6.70 -16.25 -1.88
C VAL A 92 8.22 -16.36 -1.79
N VAL A 93 8.86 -16.42 -2.95
CA VAL A 93 10.32 -16.32 -3.05
C VAL A 93 10.67 -14.91 -3.44
N LEU A 94 11.57 -14.30 -2.69
CA LEU A 94 12.03 -12.96 -2.94
C LEU A 94 13.52 -12.90 -2.62
N GLY A 95 14.33 -12.55 -3.64
CA GLY A 95 15.77 -12.81 -3.57
C GLY A 95 16.08 -14.28 -3.35
N ASN A 96 16.98 -14.58 -2.42
CA ASN A 96 17.35 -15.94 -2.03
C ASN A 96 16.59 -16.44 -0.78
N LYS A 97 15.50 -15.79 -0.37
CA LYS A 97 14.75 -16.12 0.84
C LYS A 97 13.31 -16.51 0.53
N ILE A 98 12.68 -17.25 1.43
CA ILE A 98 11.27 -17.63 1.32
C ILE A 98 10.50 -16.98 2.45
N ILE A 99 9.49 -16.21 2.09
CA ILE A 99 8.64 -15.49 3.04
C ILE A 99 7.36 -16.25 3.22
N VAL A 100 7.00 -16.51 4.46
CA VAL A 100 5.77 -17.19 4.89
C VAL A 100 4.87 -16.16 5.57
N ILE A 101 3.67 -15.95 5.04
CA ILE A 101 2.75 -14.89 5.48
C ILE A 101 1.45 -15.50 5.97
N GLY A 102 1.00 -15.12 7.17
CA GLY A 102 -0.33 -15.40 7.70
C GLY A 102 -0.62 -16.90 7.94
N GLY A 103 -1.82 -17.32 7.56
CA GLY A 103 -2.33 -18.68 7.71
C GLY A 103 -3.20 -18.89 8.95
N TRP A 104 -3.58 -20.14 9.23
CA TRP A 104 -4.39 -20.53 10.37
C TRP A 104 -3.55 -21.13 11.49
N LEU A 105 -3.75 -20.59 12.71
CA LEU A 105 -3.43 -21.26 13.96
C LEU A 105 -4.71 -21.92 14.47
N TRP A 106 -4.69 -23.24 14.64
CA TRP A 106 -5.89 -23.95 15.10
C TRP A 106 -6.41 -23.53 16.49
N SER A 107 -5.52 -22.99 17.34
CA SER A 107 -5.88 -22.60 18.71
C SER A 107 -6.59 -21.25 18.85
N MET A 108 -6.78 -20.48 17.77
CA MET A 108 -7.22 -19.07 17.86
C MET A 108 -8.52 -18.76 17.13
N ASP A 109 -9.22 -19.68 16.49
CA ASP A 109 -10.45 -19.48 15.69
C ASP A 109 -10.39 -18.29 14.68
N SER A 110 -9.18 -17.78 14.40
CA SER A 110 -8.97 -16.67 13.49
C SER A 110 -7.68 -16.84 12.67
N PRO A 111 -7.62 -16.29 11.45
CA PRO A 111 -6.37 -16.20 10.68
C PRO A 111 -5.29 -15.46 11.45
N TYR A 112 -4.03 -15.73 11.11
CA TYR A 112 -2.87 -15.15 11.75
C TYR A 112 -2.22 -14.10 10.84
N GLN A 113 -1.33 -13.28 11.40
CA GLN A 113 -0.70 -12.15 10.71
C GLN A 113 0.82 -12.23 10.68
N ALA A 114 1.43 -13.33 11.18
CA ALA A 114 2.89 -13.45 11.23
C ALA A 114 3.51 -13.41 9.83
N VAL A 115 4.63 -12.70 9.74
CA VAL A 115 5.57 -12.75 8.63
C VAL A 115 6.83 -13.44 9.13
N GLN A 116 7.24 -14.52 8.46
CA GLN A 116 8.38 -15.34 8.83
C GLN A 116 9.26 -15.55 7.60
N ILE A 117 10.53 -15.30 7.71
CA ILE A 117 11.49 -15.39 6.62
C ILE A 117 12.40 -16.58 6.85
N TYR A 118 12.50 -17.41 5.83
CA TYR A 118 13.40 -18.57 5.82
C TYR A 118 14.57 -18.32 4.88
N ASP A 119 15.75 -18.49 5.42
CA ASP A 119 16.98 -18.49 4.64
C ASP A 119 17.39 -19.96 4.38
N PRO A 120 17.28 -20.44 3.12
CA PRO A 120 17.65 -21.84 2.80
C PRO A 120 19.14 -22.07 2.79
N GLU A 121 20.00 -21.08 2.68
CA GLU A 121 21.45 -21.21 2.70
C GLU A 121 21.97 -21.51 4.10
N THR A 122 21.47 -20.79 5.11
CA THR A 122 21.85 -20.95 6.52
C THR A 122 20.97 -21.90 7.29
N ASP A 123 19.81 -22.32 6.72
CA ASP A 123 18.75 -23.10 7.38
C ASP A 123 18.23 -22.41 8.65
N THR A 124 18.04 -21.09 8.59
CA THR A 124 17.59 -20.27 9.72
C THR A 124 16.32 -19.50 9.43
N TRP A 125 15.67 -19.02 10.48
CA TRP A 125 14.45 -18.23 10.44
C TRP A 125 14.63 -16.88 11.09
N THR A 126 14.11 -15.83 10.45
CA THR A 126 13.89 -14.51 11.03
C THR A 126 12.38 -14.26 11.10
N ARG A 127 11.93 -13.58 12.14
CA ARG A 127 10.54 -13.13 12.24
C ARG A 127 10.50 -11.63 12.10
N GLU A 128 9.72 -11.16 11.12
CA GLU A 128 9.48 -9.77 10.88
C GLU A 128 8.27 -9.23 11.66
N ALA A 129 8.02 -7.92 11.54
CA ALA A 129 6.80 -7.30 12.03
C ALA A 129 5.57 -8.01 11.44
N ASP A 130 4.53 -8.14 12.24
CA ASP A 130 3.30 -8.77 11.80
C ASP A 130 2.66 -7.97 10.66
N ALA A 131 2.10 -8.66 9.66
CA ALA A 131 1.35 -8.01 8.58
C ALA A 131 0.18 -7.19 9.15
N PRO A 132 -0.20 -6.06 8.54
CA PRO A 132 -1.29 -5.20 9.03
C PRO A 132 -2.68 -5.85 8.88
N PHE A 133 -2.73 -7.09 8.46
CA PHE A 133 -3.96 -7.86 8.29
C PHE A 133 -3.80 -9.30 8.81
N ARG A 134 -4.90 -9.93 9.13
CA ARG A 134 -5.01 -11.36 9.39
C ARG A 134 -5.59 -12.04 8.17
N ARG A 135 -4.91 -13.06 7.64
CA ARG A 135 -5.34 -13.71 6.40
C ARG A 135 -4.96 -15.17 6.34
N ALA A 136 -5.85 -15.98 5.77
CA ALA A 136 -5.59 -17.38 5.45
C ALA A 136 -6.27 -17.77 4.14
N ALA A 137 -5.86 -18.86 3.53
CA ALA A 137 -6.38 -19.37 2.25
C ALA A 137 -6.38 -18.31 1.14
N PHE A 138 -5.30 -17.57 1.04
CA PHE A 138 -5.05 -16.50 0.07
C PHE A 138 -3.89 -16.87 -0.85
N SER A 139 -3.74 -16.12 -1.94
CA SER A 139 -2.55 -16.19 -2.79
C SER A 139 -1.62 -15.01 -2.52
N ALA A 140 -0.32 -15.24 -2.66
CA ALA A 140 0.68 -14.18 -2.70
C ALA A 140 1.65 -14.44 -3.86
N GLU A 141 2.03 -13.39 -4.54
CA GLU A 141 2.97 -13.42 -5.66
C GLU A 141 3.90 -12.22 -5.60
N VAL A 142 5.06 -12.34 -6.25
CA VAL A 142 6.04 -11.27 -6.38
C VAL A 142 5.98 -10.70 -7.77
N VAL A 143 5.75 -9.41 -7.89
CA VAL A 143 5.79 -8.66 -9.14
C VAL A 143 6.61 -7.40 -8.90
N ASN A 144 7.64 -7.16 -9.72
CA ASN A 144 8.52 -5.99 -9.63
C ASN A 144 9.06 -5.76 -8.20
N ASN A 145 9.61 -6.80 -7.58
CA ASN A 145 10.12 -6.82 -6.20
C ASN A 145 9.09 -6.46 -5.10
N ARG A 146 7.80 -6.43 -5.41
CA ARG A 146 6.72 -6.22 -4.45
C ARG A 146 5.91 -7.47 -4.26
N ILE A 147 5.48 -7.74 -3.04
CA ILE A 147 4.62 -8.87 -2.70
C ILE A 147 3.17 -8.42 -2.77
N TYR A 148 2.38 -9.06 -3.61
CA TYR A 148 0.94 -8.86 -3.69
C TYR A 148 0.23 -10.00 -2.97
N VAL A 149 -0.64 -9.65 -2.01
CA VAL A 149 -1.48 -10.60 -1.27
C VAL A 149 -2.92 -10.44 -1.71
N ILE A 150 -3.51 -11.50 -2.27
CA ILE A 150 -4.77 -11.42 -2.99
C ILE A 150 -5.80 -12.38 -2.38
N GLY A 151 -6.97 -11.84 -2.03
CA GLY A 151 -8.13 -12.62 -1.60
C GLY A 151 -7.98 -13.28 -0.23
N GLY A 152 -8.54 -14.49 -0.08
CA GLY A 152 -8.54 -15.26 1.17
C GLY A 152 -9.66 -14.90 2.13
N THR A 153 -9.45 -15.20 3.43
CA THR A 153 -10.41 -14.90 4.50
C THR A 153 -9.71 -14.28 5.71
N ASP A 154 -10.37 -13.32 6.36
CA ASP A 154 -9.93 -12.61 7.56
C ASP A 154 -10.74 -12.99 8.82
N ARG A 155 -11.72 -13.90 8.70
CA ARG A 155 -12.69 -14.24 9.75
C ARG A 155 -12.76 -15.74 10.02
N PRO A 156 -13.20 -16.13 11.25
CA PRO A 156 -13.54 -17.53 11.57
C PRO A 156 -14.75 -18.01 10.76
N HIS A 157 -14.93 -19.32 10.74
CA HIS A 157 -16.08 -19.94 10.05
C HIS A 157 -17.45 -19.38 10.47
N PRO A 158 -18.37 -19.13 9.52
CA PRO A 158 -18.23 -19.28 8.06
C PRO A 158 -17.33 -18.19 7.47
N CYS A 159 -16.35 -18.61 6.67
CA CYS A 159 -15.27 -17.76 6.16
C CYS A 159 -15.72 -16.99 4.91
N PRO A 160 -16.23 -15.76 4.98
CA PRO A 160 -16.47 -14.98 3.77
C PRO A 160 -15.13 -14.67 3.11
N ALA A 161 -15.09 -14.86 1.80
CA ALA A 161 -13.95 -14.43 1.00
C ALA A 161 -13.86 -12.90 1.00
N THR A 162 -12.64 -12.38 0.93
CA THR A 162 -12.40 -10.95 0.74
C THR A 162 -11.82 -10.70 -0.66
N SER A 163 -12.15 -9.55 -1.24
CA SER A 163 -11.61 -9.09 -2.52
C SER A 163 -10.41 -8.15 -2.37
N THR A 164 -9.94 -7.92 -1.14
CA THR A 164 -8.85 -6.98 -0.86
C THR A 164 -7.53 -7.50 -1.42
N VAL A 165 -6.78 -6.61 -2.04
CA VAL A 165 -5.39 -6.80 -2.43
C VAL A 165 -4.53 -5.94 -1.49
N TYR A 166 -3.42 -6.49 -1.01
CA TYR A 166 -2.39 -5.76 -0.29
C TYR A 166 -1.09 -5.86 -1.05
N GLU A 167 -0.34 -4.79 -1.04
CA GLU A 167 0.99 -4.69 -1.61
C GLU A 167 2.01 -4.47 -0.49
N PHE A 168 3.15 -5.14 -0.57
CA PHE A 168 4.29 -4.99 0.32
C PHE A 168 5.57 -4.93 -0.51
N GLY A 169 6.49 -4.10 -0.11
CA GLY A 169 7.82 -4.02 -0.69
C GLY A 169 8.79 -3.33 0.25
N PRO A 170 10.07 -3.32 -0.06
CA PRO A 170 11.00 -2.51 0.69
C PRO A 170 10.53 -1.05 0.66
N LEU A 171 10.51 -0.43 1.81
CA LEU A 171 10.28 1.00 1.92
C LEU A 171 11.60 1.67 1.56
N ILE A 172 11.70 2.21 0.37
CA ILE A 172 12.88 2.97 -0.10
C ILE A 172 12.78 4.46 0.22
N ASP A 173 11.61 4.91 0.61
CA ASP A 173 11.32 6.22 1.16
C ASP A 173 11.40 6.09 2.69
N PHE A 174 12.60 6.28 3.24
CA PHE A 174 12.92 6.01 4.64
C PHE A 174 12.34 7.05 5.60
N ASN A 175 12.22 8.29 5.15
CA ASN A 175 11.63 9.39 5.94
C ASN A 175 10.11 9.48 5.80
N VAL A 176 9.52 8.70 4.89
CA VAL A 176 8.06 8.61 4.64
C VAL A 176 7.46 9.96 4.16
N ASP A 177 8.26 10.77 3.44
CA ASP A 177 7.78 12.06 2.91
C ASP A 177 7.12 11.94 1.51
N GLY A 178 7.11 10.76 0.93
CA GLY A 178 6.47 10.46 -0.36
C GLY A 178 7.40 10.51 -1.56
N ILE A 179 8.64 10.94 -1.38
CA ILE A 179 9.63 11.06 -2.45
C ILE A 179 10.91 10.32 -2.03
N VAL A 180 11.47 9.54 -2.92
CA VAL A 180 12.80 8.95 -2.72
C VAL A 180 13.85 9.97 -3.16
N ASP A 181 14.53 10.62 -2.22
CA ASP A 181 15.46 11.69 -2.53
C ASP A 181 16.75 11.65 -1.67
N ALA A 182 17.47 12.76 -1.64
CA ALA A 182 18.70 12.89 -0.88
C ALA A 182 18.51 12.77 0.65
N LYS A 183 17.28 12.98 1.18
CA LYS A 183 17.01 12.79 2.61
C LYS A 183 17.03 11.30 2.95
N ASP A 184 16.48 10.43 2.09
CA ASP A 184 16.53 8.98 2.27
C ASP A 184 17.96 8.47 2.15
N MET A 185 18.74 9.03 1.22
CA MET A 185 20.15 8.74 1.11
C MET A 185 20.91 9.13 2.39
N CYS A 186 20.57 10.25 3.02
CA CYS A 186 21.16 10.66 4.30
C CYS A 186 20.85 9.68 5.42
N ILE A 187 19.61 9.18 5.50
CA ILE A 187 19.22 8.15 6.48
C ILE A 187 20.01 6.87 6.24
N MET A 188 20.12 6.40 5.01
CA MET A 188 20.93 5.23 4.67
C MET A 188 22.40 5.39 5.09
N VAL A 189 22.98 6.57 4.86
CA VAL A 189 24.38 6.86 5.23
C VAL A 189 24.60 6.81 6.75
N ASP A 190 23.62 7.21 7.56
CA ASP A 190 23.70 7.16 9.02
C ASP A 190 23.78 5.70 9.55
N PHE A 191 23.24 4.74 8.78
CA PHE A 191 23.29 3.31 9.10
C PHE A 191 24.35 2.53 8.32
N TRP A 192 25.24 3.19 7.60
CA TRP A 192 26.26 2.56 6.76
C TRP A 192 27.14 1.59 7.53
N GLY A 193 27.24 0.36 7.04
CA GLY A 193 28.03 -0.70 7.67
C GLY A 193 27.37 -1.35 8.89
N THR A 194 26.09 -1.13 9.10
CA THR A 194 25.27 -1.77 10.14
C THR A 194 24.32 -2.81 9.54
N ASP A 195 23.63 -3.56 10.39
CA ASP A 195 22.58 -4.51 10.07
C ASP A 195 21.16 -3.90 10.22
N GLU A 196 21.04 -2.57 10.04
CA GLU A 196 19.76 -1.88 10.18
C GLU A 196 18.80 -2.27 9.06
N LEU A 197 17.79 -3.05 9.38
CA LEU A 197 16.82 -3.63 8.45
C LEU A 197 16.05 -2.59 7.62
N LEU A 198 15.89 -1.36 8.13
CA LEU A 198 15.20 -0.31 7.41
C LEU A 198 15.96 0.10 6.14
N CYS A 199 17.29 0.16 6.22
CA CYS A 199 18.18 0.63 5.16
C CYS A 199 18.90 -0.50 4.41
N ASP A 200 18.88 -1.74 4.93
CA ASP A 200 19.39 -2.95 4.27
C ASP A 200 18.33 -3.46 3.27
N ILE A 201 18.37 -2.92 2.07
CA ILE A 201 17.37 -3.14 1.01
C ILE A 201 17.91 -3.94 -0.17
N ALA A 202 19.19 -4.29 -0.15
CA ALA A 202 19.85 -5.07 -1.20
C ALA A 202 20.53 -6.34 -0.65
N PRO A 203 20.48 -7.46 -1.36
CA PRO A 203 19.62 -7.62 -2.53
C PRO A 203 18.14 -7.58 -2.14
N PRO A 204 17.32 -6.96 -2.97
CA PRO A 204 15.89 -6.94 -2.66
C PRO A 204 15.37 -8.35 -2.37
N PRO A 205 14.44 -8.50 -1.43
CA PRO A 205 13.64 -7.47 -0.76
C PRO A 205 13.99 -7.19 0.71
N PHE A 206 14.98 -7.86 1.29
CA PHE A 206 15.25 -7.81 2.72
C PHE A 206 16.72 -7.67 3.06
N GLY A 207 17.52 -7.23 2.07
CA GLY A 207 18.94 -7.04 2.28
C GLY A 207 19.75 -8.31 2.50
N ASP A 208 21.01 -8.15 2.81
CA ASP A 208 21.96 -9.22 3.12
C ASP A 208 22.47 -9.19 4.57
N GLY A 209 21.98 -8.26 5.38
CA GLY A 209 22.38 -8.01 6.75
C GLY A 209 23.45 -6.94 6.88
N LEU A 210 23.68 -6.15 5.85
CA LEU A 210 24.67 -5.07 5.87
C LEU A 210 24.23 -3.91 4.96
N VAL A 211 24.06 -2.72 5.52
CA VAL A 211 23.81 -1.50 4.74
C VAL A 211 25.08 -1.08 4.04
N ASP A 212 25.14 -1.23 2.71
CA ASP A 212 26.35 -0.94 1.92
C ASP A 212 26.05 -0.39 0.52
N VAL A 213 27.01 -0.53 -0.39
CA VAL A 213 26.93 0.00 -1.74
C VAL A 213 25.84 -0.68 -2.60
N GLU A 214 25.45 -1.90 -2.29
CA GLU A 214 24.40 -2.59 -3.03
C GLU A 214 23.02 -1.98 -2.67
N ASP A 215 22.80 -1.59 -1.40
CA ASP A 215 21.60 -0.86 -0.97
C ASP A 215 21.51 0.52 -1.61
N LEU A 216 22.65 1.21 -1.67
CA LEU A 216 22.73 2.50 -2.34
C LEU A 216 22.37 2.40 -3.83
N LYS A 217 22.72 1.31 -4.51
CA LYS A 217 22.32 1.10 -5.90
C LYS A 217 20.81 0.94 -6.05
N VAL A 218 20.18 0.13 -5.17
CA VAL A 218 18.72 -0.02 -5.15
C VAL A 218 18.04 1.32 -4.87
N LEU A 219 18.50 2.07 -3.88
CA LEU A 219 17.98 3.41 -3.62
C LEU A 219 18.14 4.35 -4.83
N ALA A 220 19.31 4.29 -5.49
CA ALA A 220 19.61 5.14 -6.65
C ALA A 220 18.73 4.83 -7.87
N GLU A 221 18.28 3.60 -8.05
CA GLU A 221 17.34 3.20 -9.11
C GLU A 221 15.94 3.82 -8.93
N HIS A 222 15.61 4.20 -7.69
CA HIS A 222 14.32 4.76 -7.32
C HIS A 222 14.36 6.25 -6.96
N LEU A 223 15.51 6.93 -7.16
CA LEU A 223 15.62 8.36 -6.88
C LEU A 223 14.59 9.16 -7.68
N PHE A 224 13.93 10.08 -6.98
CA PHE A 224 12.84 10.92 -7.48
C PHE A 224 11.51 10.17 -7.79
N GLU A 225 11.37 8.90 -7.37
CA GLU A 225 10.08 8.24 -7.37
C GLU A 225 9.16 8.81 -6.26
N GLU A 226 7.94 9.14 -6.61
CA GLU A 226 6.90 9.51 -5.68
C GLU A 226 6.14 8.25 -5.24
N VAL A 227 6.52 7.74 -4.08
CA VAL A 227 5.98 6.46 -3.57
C VAL A 227 4.53 6.60 -3.13
N GLY A 228 3.67 5.76 -3.73
CA GLY A 228 2.24 5.73 -3.39
C GLY A 228 1.42 6.88 -3.99
N LEU A 229 1.99 7.70 -4.88
CA LEU A 229 1.25 8.65 -5.68
C LEU A 229 0.31 7.90 -6.62
N VAL A 230 -0.99 8.18 -6.54
CA VAL A 230 -2.04 7.47 -7.31
C VAL A 230 -2.81 8.37 -8.25
N ALA A 231 -2.70 9.69 -8.10
CA ALA A 231 -3.19 10.66 -9.06
C ALA A 231 -2.44 11.99 -8.89
N HIS A 232 -2.16 12.66 -10.01
CA HIS A 232 -1.41 13.91 -10.01
C HIS A 232 -1.85 14.81 -11.18
N TRP A 233 -2.56 15.87 -10.88
CA TRP A 233 -2.95 16.93 -11.81
C TRP A 233 -1.99 18.10 -11.63
N LYS A 234 -1.10 18.26 -12.60
CA LYS A 234 -0.11 19.35 -12.60
C LYS A 234 -0.74 20.71 -12.84
N LEU A 235 -1.87 20.73 -13.55
CA LEU A 235 -2.59 21.95 -13.97
C LEU A 235 -1.73 22.90 -14.81
N ASP A 236 -0.86 22.33 -15.65
CA ASP A 236 0.09 22.98 -16.55
C ASP A 236 -0.51 23.21 -17.96
N GLU A 237 -1.79 22.92 -18.17
CA GLU A 237 -2.45 23.05 -19.46
C GLU A 237 -2.44 24.49 -19.94
N ALA A 238 -2.40 24.69 -21.26
CA ALA A 238 -2.41 26.02 -21.87
C ALA A 238 -3.79 26.40 -22.38
N GLU A 239 -4.66 25.42 -22.65
CA GLU A 239 -6.02 25.60 -23.19
C GLU A 239 -6.84 24.31 -23.01
N GLY A 240 -8.15 24.44 -23.18
CA GLY A 240 -9.09 23.31 -23.13
C GLY A 240 -9.83 23.19 -21.79
N ASP A 241 -10.62 22.13 -21.67
CA ASP A 241 -11.51 21.83 -20.54
C ASP A 241 -11.07 20.61 -19.74
N THR A 242 -9.86 20.09 -20.01
CA THR A 242 -9.37 18.84 -19.42
C THR A 242 -8.10 19.09 -18.62
N ALA A 243 -8.12 18.71 -17.35
CA ALA A 243 -6.95 18.58 -16.49
C ALA A 243 -6.42 17.13 -16.55
N HIS A 244 -5.22 16.94 -17.07
CA HIS A 244 -4.65 15.60 -17.26
C HIS A 244 -4.03 15.03 -15.99
N ASP A 245 -4.41 13.80 -15.63
CA ASP A 245 -3.69 13.03 -14.62
C ASP A 245 -2.40 12.46 -15.20
N SER A 246 -1.26 12.80 -14.60
CA SER A 246 0.06 12.35 -15.07
C SER A 246 0.42 10.92 -14.65
N ILE A 247 -0.43 10.22 -13.87
CA ILE A 247 -0.15 8.88 -13.30
C ILE A 247 -0.97 7.79 -13.99
N GLU A 248 -2.29 7.75 -13.80
CA GLU A 248 -3.12 6.60 -14.23
C GLU A 248 -4.33 6.97 -15.13
N GLY A 249 -4.35 8.19 -15.68
CA GLY A 249 -5.41 8.62 -16.59
C GLY A 249 -6.75 8.89 -15.90
N ASN A 250 -6.71 9.39 -14.67
CA ASN A 250 -7.88 9.88 -13.95
C ASN A 250 -8.17 11.35 -14.31
N ASP A 251 -8.20 11.64 -15.60
CA ASP A 251 -8.38 13.00 -16.09
C ASP A 251 -9.60 13.69 -15.47
N GLY A 252 -9.50 14.99 -15.31
CA GLY A 252 -10.57 15.85 -14.82
C GLY A 252 -11.12 16.73 -15.92
N PHE A 253 -12.41 17.05 -15.82
CA PHE A 253 -13.13 17.83 -16.82
C PHE A 253 -13.83 19.01 -16.15
N GLY A 254 -13.74 20.18 -16.77
CA GLY A 254 -14.39 21.39 -16.31
C GLY A 254 -15.20 22.08 -17.40
N PRO A 255 -15.69 23.31 -17.16
CA PRO A 255 -16.35 24.11 -18.18
C PRO A 255 -15.39 24.52 -19.31
N PRO A 256 -15.90 24.83 -20.52
CA PRO A 256 -15.05 25.08 -21.68
C PRO A 256 -14.32 26.42 -21.65
N ASP A 257 -14.59 27.25 -20.68
CA ASP A 257 -14.01 28.59 -20.49
C ASP A 257 -13.02 28.67 -19.32
N LEU A 258 -12.49 27.53 -18.88
CA LEU A 258 -11.43 27.45 -17.85
C LEU A 258 -10.23 28.33 -18.21
N LEU A 259 -9.72 29.02 -17.21
CA LEU A 259 -8.62 29.95 -17.37
C LEU A 259 -7.29 29.34 -16.91
N TRP A 260 -6.54 28.78 -17.84
CA TRP A 260 -5.21 28.25 -17.60
C TRP A 260 -4.16 29.37 -17.52
N ARG A 261 -3.22 29.23 -16.59
CA ARG A 261 -2.10 30.16 -16.33
C ARG A 261 -0.77 29.44 -16.46
N PRO A 262 -0.24 29.24 -17.67
CA PRO A 262 0.93 28.36 -17.89
C PRO A 262 2.23 28.79 -17.20
N GLU A 263 2.34 30.07 -16.78
CA GLU A 263 3.55 30.63 -16.16
C GLU A 263 3.32 31.22 -14.77
N ASP A 264 2.08 31.16 -14.25
CA ASP A 264 1.71 31.77 -12.95
C ASP A 264 1.57 30.77 -11.83
N GLY A 265 1.87 29.48 -12.06
CA GLY A 265 1.83 28.44 -11.05
C GLY A 265 2.96 28.54 -10.03
N LYS A 266 2.85 27.78 -8.96
CA LYS A 266 3.93 27.57 -8.00
C LYS A 266 4.96 26.60 -8.55
N VAL A 267 4.49 25.57 -9.28
CA VAL A 267 5.27 24.53 -9.95
C VAL A 267 4.82 24.47 -11.42
N GLY A 268 5.38 25.29 -12.28
CA GLY A 268 4.94 25.38 -13.68
C GLY A 268 3.71 26.26 -13.87
N GLY A 269 2.61 25.70 -14.39
CA GLY A 269 1.35 26.40 -14.61
C GLY A 269 0.40 26.34 -13.42
N ALA A 270 -0.81 26.91 -13.59
CA ALA A 270 -1.90 26.82 -12.62
C ALA A 270 -3.26 26.95 -13.30
N LEU A 271 -4.31 26.51 -12.64
CA LEU A 271 -5.70 26.77 -13.00
C LEU A 271 -6.23 27.95 -12.18
N GLU A 272 -6.69 29.00 -12.87
CA GLU A 272 -7.41 30.12 -12.24
C GLU A 272 -8.91 29.86 -12.25
N LEU A 273 -9.54 29.97 -11.08
CA LEU A 273 -10.96 29.73 -10.84
C LEU A 273 -11.61 31.03 -10.40
N ASP A 274 -12.82 31.31 -10.88
CA ASP A 274 -13.52 32.59 -10.67
C ASP A 274 -14.31 32.70 -9.35
N GLY A 275 -14.50 31.56 -8.67
CA GLY A 275 -15.27 31.48 -7.42
C GLY A 275 -16.79 31.47 -7.63
N ILE A 276 -17.28 31.25 -8.85
CA ILE A 276 -18.71 31.30 -9.20
C ILE A 276 -19.21 29.90 -9.60
N ASP A 277 -18.61 29.30 -10.65
CA ASP A 277 -19.03 28.01 -11.21
C ASP A 277 -17.87 27.20 -11.84
N ASP A 278 -16.65 27.74 -11.85
CA ASP A 278 -15.46 27.04 -12.30
C ASP A 278 -15.04 25.91 -11.36
N SER A 279 -14.84 24.72 -11.91
CA SER A 279 -14.30 23.56 -11.17
C SER A 279 -13.88 22.44 -12.11
N ILE A 280 -13.05 21.54 -11.63
CA ILE A 280 -12.70 20.28 -12.30
C ILE A 280 -13.35 19.11 -11.56
N VAL A 281 -14.06 18.25 -12.28
CA VAL A 281 -14.54 16.96 -11.78
C VAL A 281 -13.69 15.86 -12.41
N THR A 282 -12.91 15.16 -11.61
CA THR A 282 -12.02 14.09 -12.09
C THR A 282 -12.75 12.76 -12.22
N THR A 283 -12.13 11.78 -12.86
CA THR A 283 -12.61 10.39 -12.83
C THR A 283 -12.05 9.60 -11.63
N PHE A 284 -11.16 10.21 -10.84
CA PHE A 284 -10.57 9.61 -9.65
C PHE A 284 -11.58 9.48 -8.50
N SER A 285 -11.59 8.31 -7.87
CA SER A 285 -12.42 8.04 -6.69
C SER A 285 -11.63 7.28 -5.63
N LEU A 286 -11.71 7.73 -4.39
CA LEU A 286 -11.09 7.08 -3.24
C LEU A 286 -12.09 7.03 -2.07
N ASN A 287 -12.18 5.87 -1.40
CA ASN A 287 -13.04 5.74 -0.22
C ASN A 287 -12.23 5.98 1.07
N PRO A 288 -12.43 7.13 1.76
CA PRO A 288 -11.67 7.47 2.97
C PRO A 288 -11.81 6.46 4.12
N ALA A 289 -12.89 5.67 4.15
CA ALA A 289 -13.10 4.65 5.16
C ALA A 289 -12.21 3.42 4.99
N GLN A 290 -11.71 3.17 3.78
CA GLN A 290 -11.04 1.90 3.45
C GLN A 290 -9.53 1.97 3.57
N THR A 291 -8.91 3.11 3.26
CA THR A 291 -7.45 3.22 3.13
C THR A 291 -6.89 4.41 3.89
N LYS A 292 -5.59 4.39 4.18
CA LYS A 292 -4.81 5.59 4.47
C LYS A 292 -4.70 6.39 3.18
N PHE A 293 -4.60 7.69 3.28
CA PHE A 293 -4.36 8.54 2.12
C PHE A 293 -3.81 9.89 2.54
N SER A 294 -3.23 10.60 1.57
CA SER A 294 -2.86 12.01 1.67
C SER A 294 -3.32 12.75 0.44
N ALA A 295 -3.74 13.98 0.60
CA ALA A 295 -4.10 14.87 -0.48
C ALA A 295 -3.44 16.23 -0.27
N PHE A 296 -2.74 16.73 -1.29
CA PHE A 296 -2.03 18.01 -1.27
C PHE A 296 -2.37 18.83 -2.49
N ALA A 297 -2.29 20.15 -2.34
CA ALA A 297 -2.42 21.12 -3.43
C ALA A 297 -1.68 22.41 -3.09
N TRP A 298 -1.16 23.10 -4.08
CA TRP A 298 -0.82 24.50 -3.97
C TRP A 298 -2.03 25.35 -4.26
N ILE A 299 -2.29 26.34 -3.42
CA ILE A 299 -3.37 27.30 -3.61
C ILE A 299 -2.87 28.72 -3.43
N LYS A 300 -3.50 29.67 -4.13
CA LYS A 300 -3.27 31.11 -3.93
C LYS A 300 -4.58 31.86 -4.06
N GLY A 301 -4.96 32.61 -3.04
CA GLY A 301 -6.26 33.29 -2.97
C GLY A 301 -7.27 32.44 -2.22
N GLY A 302 -8.48 32.37 -2.75
CA GLY A 302 -9.62 31.81 -2.04
C GLY A 302 -10.23 32.78 -1.01
N GLY A 303 -11.41 32.46 -0.54
CA GLY A 303 -12.12 33.19 0.49
C GLY A 303 -12.63 32.26 1.60
N PRO A 304 -13.17 32.80 2.69
CA PRO A 304 -13.83 32.02 3.70
C PRO A 304 -14.90 31.08 3.12
N GLU A 305 -14.97 29.87 3.64
CA GLU A 305 -15.92 28.80 3.28
C GLU A 305 -15.71 28.22 1.84
N GLN A 306 -14.72 28.70 1.07
CA GLN A 306 -14.39 28.17 -0.24
C GLN A 306 -13.56 26.89 -0.15
N VAL A 307 -13.72 26.01 -1.13
CA VAL A 307 -13.21 24.64 -1.12
C VAL A 307 -12.19 24.43 -2.22
N ALA A 308 -11.00 24.03 -1.84
CA ALA A 308 -9.95 23.66 -2.79
C ALA A 308 -10.14 22.22 -3.31
N LEU A 309 -10.37 21.26 -2.44
CA LEU A 309 -10.59 19.86 -2.80
C LEU A 309 -11.81 19.28 -2.09
N SER A 310 -12.64 18.57 -2.83
CA SER A 310 -13.80 17.86 -2.30
C SER A 310 -14.03 16.53 -3.01
N GLN A 311 -15.05 15.81 -2.58
CA GLN A 311 -15.51 14.60 -3.23
C GLN A 311 -17.00 14.74 -3.52
N ASN A 312 -17.39 14.65 -4.79
CA ASN A 312 -18.77 14.75 -5.24
C ASN A 312 -19.67 13.76 -4.47
N ASP A 313 -20.83 14.22 -4.01
CA ASP A 313 -21.75 13.45 -3.15
C ASP A 313 -21.08 12.91 -1.87
N GLY A 314 -19.94 13.45 -1.48
CA GLY A 314 -19.14 13.04 -0.34
C GLY A 314 -18.93 14.16 0.67
N VAL A 315 -17.68 14.53 0.90
CA VAL A 315 -17.27 15.55 1.87
C VAL A 315 -16.20 16.48 1.28
N ASN A 316 -16.05 17.65 1.87
CA ASN A 316 -14.95 18.55 1.55
C ASN A 316 -13.68 18.08 2.26
N TRP A 317 -12.59 17.93 1.49
CA TRP A 317 -11.32 17.44 1.99
C TRP A 317 -10.41 18.56 2.48
N LEU A 318 -10.27 19.63 1.68
CA LEU A 318 -9.46 20.81 1.99
C LEU A 318 -10.25 22.08 1.65
N LEU A 319 -10.47 22.92 2.67
CA LEU A 319 -11.23 24.16 2.53
C LEU A 319 -10.78 25.21 3.56
N ALA A 320 -11.17 26.45 3.34
CA ALA A 320 -11.09 27.50 4.35
C ALA A 320 -12.34 27.50 5.23
N ASP A 321 -12.20 27.77 6.52
CA ASP A 321 -13.33 28.02 7.42
C ASP A 321 -13.86 29.46 7.29
N SER A 322 -14.80 29.87 8.17
CA SER A 322 -15.37 31.24 8.15
C SER A 322 -14.36 32.35 8.46
N GLU A 323 -13.20 32.03 9.01
CA GLU A 323 -12.11 32.95 9.33
C GLU A 323 -10.95 32.88 8.32
N GLY A 324 -11.06 32.01 7.31
CA GLY A 324 -10.04 31.79 6.26
C GLY A 324 -8.93 30.84 6.68
N GLN A 325 -9.15 30.05 7.74
CA GLN A 325 -8.20 29.08 8.27
C GLN A 325 -8.37 27.71 7.61
N LEU A 326 -7.27 26.96 7.46
CA LEU A 326 -7.31 25.62 6.87
C LEU A 326 -8.11 24.65 7.72
N MET A 327 -9.09 23.95 7.10
CA MET A 327 -9.85 22.89 7.76
C MET A 327 -10.13 21.71 6.82
N THR A 328 -10.56 20.59 7.43
CA THR A 328 -11.14 19.43 6.73
C THR A 328 -12.49 19.04 7.33
N ALA A 329 -13.45 18.73 6.45
CA ALA A 329 -14.76 18.19 6.82
C ALA A 329 -14.78 16.64 6.82
N LEU A 330 -13.68 15.97 6.51
CA LEU A 330 -13.53 14.53 6.69
C LEU A 330 -13.81 14.15 8.14
N ARG A 331 -14.82 13.29 8.41
CA ARG A 331 -15.25 13.00 9.78
C ARG A 331 -15.86 11.62 9.92
N ARG A 332 -15.99 11.17 11.16
CA ARG A 332 -16.71 9.96 11.52
C ARG A 332 -18.21 10.22 11.56
N GLY A 333 -18.97 9.62 10.65
CA GLY A 333 -20.42 9.82 10.55
C GLY A 333 -20.78 11.26 10.19
N SER A 334 -22.06 11.58 10.21
CA SER A 334 -22.58 12.92 9.87
C SER A 334 -22.37 13.96 10.98
N SER A 335 -22.09 13.54 12.21
CA SER A 335 -22.01 14.38 13.40
C SER A 335 -20.64 14.44 14.07
N GLY A 336 -19.63 13.78 13.50
CA GLY A 336 -18.25 13.87 13.99
C GLY A 336 -17.70 15.29 13.85
N PRO A 337 -16.71 15.69 14.66
CA PRO A 337 -16.11 17.01 14.55
C PRO A 337 -15.31 17.15 13.25
N THR A 338 -15.30 18.36 12.71
CA THR A 338 -14.31 18.78 11.70
C THR A 338 -12.95 18.95 12.37
N LEU A 339 -11.86 18.95 11.61
CA LEU A 339 -10.55 19.35 12.11
C LEU A 339 -10.21 20.71 11.48
N THR A 340 -9.93 21.71 12.33
CA THR A 340 -9.60 23.07 11.92
C THR A 340 -8.26 23.47 12.52
N SER A 341 -7.44 24.16 11.75
CA SER A 341 -6.19 24.78 12.22
C SER A 341 -6.43 26.25 12.61
N GLU A 342 -5.39 26.90 13.12
CA GLU A 342 -5.35 28.37 13.28
C GLU A 342 -4.56 29.03 12.11
N TYR A 343 -4.22 28.25 11.05
CA TYR A 343 -3.39 28.72 9.95
C TYR A 343 -4.25 29.31 8.84
N ILE A 344 -4.05 30.59 8.53
CA ILE A 344 -4.78 31.32 7.47
C ILE A 344 -4.20 30.94 6.11
N ILE A 345 -5.08 30.58 5.18
CA ILE A 345 -4.73 30.17 3.79
C ILE A 345 -5.36 31.08 2.73
N THR A 346 -6.04 32.18 3.17
CA THR A 346 -6.79 33.08 2.29
C THR A 346 -6.18 34.48 2.24
N ASP A 347 -4.91 34.64 2.58
CA ASP A 347 -4.19 35.92 2.62
C ASP A 347 -3.70 36.42 1.24
N GLY A 348 -3.85 35.59 0.19
CA GLY A 348 -3.46 35.90 -1.19
C GLY A 348 -2.05 35.49 -1.55
N ASP A 349 -1.29 34.86 -0.65
CA ASP A 349 -0.02 34.23 -0.92
C ASP A 349 -0.18 32.77 -1.37
N TRP A 350 0.89 32.15 -1.89
CA TRP A 350 0.90 30.72 -2.19
C TRP A 350 1.07 29.89 -0.94
N HIS A 351 0.15 28.94 -0.71
CA HIS A 351 0.22 27.96 0.34
C HIS A 351 0.18 26.52 -0.19
N HIS A 352 1.07 25.66 0.32
CA HIS A 352 0.98 24.22 0.13
C HIS A 352 0.10 23.65 1.22
N ILE A 353 -1.11 23.25 0.90
CA ILE A 353 -2.07 22.71 1.86
C ILE A 353 -2.24 21.20 1.72
N GLY A 354 -2.50 20.52 2.82
CA GLY A 354 -2.67 19.06 2.79
C GLY A 354 -3.49 18.51 3.93
N VAL A 355 -4.11 17.35 3.65
CA VAL A 355 -4.74 16.49 4.65
C VAL A 355 -4.15 15.09 4.56
N VAL A 356 -3.77 14.55 5.70
CA VAL A 356 -3.26 13.18 5.84
C VAL A 356 -4.19 12.39 6.75
N TRP A 357 -4.58 11.19 6.32
CA TRP A 357 -5.31 10.21 7.11
C TRP A 357 -4.51 8.95 7.32
N ASP A 358 -4.09 8.66 8.55
CA ASP A 358 -3.25 7.51 8.91
C ASP A 358 -4.03 6.27 9.39
N LYS A 359 -5.38 6.30 9.33
CA LYS A 359 -6.34 5.33 9.88
C LYS A 359 -6.66 5.52 11.37
N SER A 360 -6.07 6.51 12.02
CA SER A 360 -6.33 6.81 13.43
C SER A 360 -6.58 8.28 13.68
N HIS A 361 -5.80 9.15 13.03
CA HIS A 361 -5.83 10.59 13.17
C HIS A 361 -5.82 11.27 11.80
N ARG A 362 -6.46 12.42 11.73
CA ARG A 362 -6.32 13.36 10.62
C ARG A 362 -5.25 14.36 11.00
N HIS A 363 -4.42 14.72 10.04
CA HIS A 363 -3.40 15.76 10.18
C HIS A 363 -3.63 16.79 9.07
N LEU A 364 -3.54 18.07 9.41
CA LEU A 364 -3.55 19.17 8.44
C LEU A 364 -2.16 19.79 8.35
N TYR A 365 -1.72 19.98 7.13
CA TYR A 365 -0.44 20.59 6.81
C TYR A 365 -0.63 21.88 6.03
N ALA A 366 0.20 22.88 6.35
CA ALA A 366 0.36 24.11 5.57
C ALA A 366 1.83 24.45 5.48
N ASP A 367 2.34 24.63 4.24
CA ASP A 367 3.72 25.02 3.94
C ASP A 367 4.78 24.10 4.57
N GLY A 368 4.51 22.79 4.56
CA GLY A 368 5.37 21.75 5.11
C GLY A 368 5.34 21.62 6.64
N ILE A 369 4.42 22.32 7.31
CA ILE A 369 4.28 22.29 8.78
C ILE A 369 2.94 21.65 9.13
N GLU A 370 2.91 20.73 10.10
CA GLU A 370 1.69 20.24 10.67
C GLU A 370 1.02 21.34 11.52
N VAL A 371 -0.15 21.81 11.08
CA VAL A 371 -0.89 22.93 11.69
C VAL A 371 -2.08 22.50 12.53
N ALA A 372 -2.54 21.25 12.40
CA ALA A 372 -3.55 20.65 13.27
C ALA A 372 -3.51 19.12 13.19
N GLU A 373 -3.81 18.45 14.30
CA GLU A 373 -3.94 16.99 14.43
C GLU A 373 -5.14 16.66 15.32
N ASP A 374 -5.80 15.52 15.09
CA ASP A 374 -6.82 15.01 15.99
C ASP A 374 -6.23 14.67 17.38
N THR A 375 -6.82 15.19 18.43
CA THR A 375 -6.37 14.93 19.82
C THR A 375 -6.70 13.51 20.30
N ASN A 376 -7.60 12.81 19.61
CA ASN A 376 -8.03 11.46 19.96
C ASN A 376 -8.20 10.64 18.68
N ASN A 377 -8.00 9.33 18.80
CA ASN A 377 -8.22 8.41 17.71
C ASN A 377 -9.67 8.49 17.17
N VAL A 378 -9.81 8.88 15.90
CA VAL A 378 -11.11 9.00 15.21
C VAL A 378 -11.72 7.62 14.92
N GLY A 379 -10.88 6.59 14.80
CA GLY A 379 -11.25 5.19 14.54
C GLY A 379 -11.54 4.89 13.08
N TYR A 380 -12.36 5.67 12.41
CA TYR A 380 -12.64 5.55 10.97
C TYR A 380 -13.30 6.82 10.44
N LEU A 381 -13.09 7.11 9.17
CA LEU A 381 -13.82 8.14 8.43
C LEU A 381 -15.09 7.57 7.78
N SER A 382 -16.03 8.43 7.47
CA SER A 382 -17.22 8.04 6.71
C SER A 382 -16.85 7.59 5.31
N ALA A 383 -17.54 6.56 4.81
CA ALA A 383 -17.37 6.10 3.45
C ALA A 383 -17.93 7.15 2.45
N SER A 384 -17.21 7.34 1.37
CA SER A 384 -17.62 8.09 0.19
C SER A 384 -17.00 7.43 -1.05
N ASN A 385 -17.70 7.44 -2.17
CA ASN A 385 -17.25 6.85 -3.43
C ASN A 385 -17.45 7.83 -4.61
N GLY A 386 -17.65 9.11 -4.32
CA GLY A 386 -17.76 10.13 -5.35
C GLY A 386 -16.42 10.44 -6.00
N ASN A 387 -16.47 11.11 -7.13
CA ASN A 387 -15.27 11.57 -7.81
C ASN A 387 -14.64 12.75 -7.09
N LEU A 388 -13.31 12.88 -7.15
CA LEU A 388 -12.61 14.05 -6.62
C LEU A 388 -12.95 15.28 -7.46
N CYS A 389 -13.23 16.40 -6.77
CA CYS A 389 -13.47 17.71 -7.38
C CYS A 389 -12.38 18.68 -6.93
N ILE A 390 -11.88 19.48 -7.86
CA ILE A 390 -10.90 20.54 -7.65
C ILE A 390 -11.60 21.88 -7.80
N GLY A 391 -11.50 22.73 -6.81
CA GLY A 391 -12.03 24.11 -6.84
C GLY A 391 -13.50 24.26 -6.49
N CYS A 392 -14.16 23.23 -5.94
CA CYS A 392 -15.57 23.38 -5.54
C CYS A 392 -15.93 22.48 -4.35
N GLY A 393 -17.01 22.84 -3.65
CA GLY A 393 -17.60 22.03 -2.59
C GLY A 393 -18.31 20.78 -3.11
N ASN A 394 -18.47 19.80 -2.26
CA ASN A 394 -19.05 18.48 -2.55
C ASN A 394 -20.49 18.49 -3.08
N SER A 395 -21.24 19.57 -2.89
CA SER A 395 -22.62 19.76 -3.35
C SER A 395 -22.75 20.83 -4.44
N PHE A 396 -21.65 21.43 -4.89
CA PHE A 396 -21.63 22.54 -5.85
C PHE A 396 -22.48 23.74 -5.40
N ASP A 397 -22.51 24.01 -4.10
CA ASP A 397 -23.28 25.11 -3.53
C ASP A 397 -22.64 26.47 -3.88
N ALA A 398 -23.47 27.47 -4.17
CA ALA A 398 -22.99 28.83 -4.37
C ALA A 398 -22.20 29.34 -3.15
N GLY A 399 -21.01 29.88 -3.39
CA GLY A 399 -20.06 30.32 -2.35
C GLY A 399 -19.05 29.26 -1.90
N SER A 400 -19.20 27.99 -2.31
CA SER A 400 -18.19 26.96 -2.06
C SER A 400 -17.12 26.87 -3.18
N PHE A 401 -17.34 27.54 -4.31
CA PHE A 401 -16.38 27.58 -5.41
C PHE A 401 -15.15 28.41 -5.02
N PHE A 402 -13.98 27.88 -5.35
CA PHE A 402 -12.71 28.53 -5.05
C PHE A 402 -12.45 29.71 -6.00
N SER A 403 -11.98 30.83 -5.46
CA SER A 403 -11.65 32.03 -6.22
C SER A 403 -10.16 32.32 -6.13
N GLY A 404 -9.38 31.92 -7.15
CA GLY A 404 -7.93 32.07 -7.15
C GLY A 404 -7.25 30.99 -7.97
N LEU A 405 -5.98 30.72 -7.67
CA LEU A 405 -5.16 29.75 -8.38
C LEU A 405 -5.05 28.44 -7.58
N ILE A 406 -5.18 27.32 -8.28
CA ILE A 406 -4.85 25.99 -7.76
C ILE A 406 -3.80 25.38 -8.70
N ASP A 407 -2.83 24.67 -8.11
CA ASP A 407 -1.71 24.08 -8.81
C ASP A 407 -1.27 22.77 -8.12
N ASP A 408 -0.69 21.86 -8.88
CA ASP A 408 0.05 20.67 -8.44
C ASP A 408 -0.73 19.81 -7.42
N VAL A 409 -1.93 19.35 -7.81
CA VAL A 409 -2.81 18.53 -6.95
C VAL A 409 -2.33 17.08 -6.95
N ARG A 410 -1.99 16.54 -5.77
CA ARG A 410 -1.42 15.19 -5.59
C ARG A 410 -2.23 14.37 -4.60
N ILE A 411 -2.49 13.11 -4.94
CA ILE A 411 -3.19 12.15 -4.08
C ILE A 411 -2.32 10.91 -3.91
N TYR A 412 -2.10 10.54 -2.65
CA TYR A 412 -1.33 9.34 -2.27
C TYR A 412 -2.26 8.31 -1.59
N ASN A 413 -2.03 7.02 -1.83
CA ASN A 413 -2.74 5.92 -1.17
C ASN A 413 -2.13 5.52 0.19
N ARG A 414 -1.33 6.39 0.77
CA ARG A 414 -0.63 6.23 2.06
C ARG A 414 -0.61 7.55 2.85
N ALA A 415 -0.27 7.48 4.13
CA ALA A 415 0.05 8.67 4.90
C ALA A 415 1.46 9.15 4.49
N VAL A 416 1.57 10.41 4.11
CA VAL A 416 2.80 11.07 3.63
C VAL A 416 3.00 12.32 4.47
N ASN A 417 4.22 12.61 4.89
CA ASN A 417 4.60 13.87 5.52
C ASN A 417 5.12 14.81 4.41
N PRO A 418 4.49 15.96 4.18
CA PRO A 418 4.88 16.90 3.10
C PRO A 418 6.18 17.63 3.36
#